data_711c5b8f15424de3594bb84d8cc22805
#
_entry.id   711c5b8f15424de3594bb84d8cc22805
#
_cell.length_a   1.000
_cell.length_b   1.000
_cell.length_c   1.000
_cell.angle_alpha   90.00
_cell.angle_beta   90.00
_cell.angle_gamma   90.00
#
_symmetry.space_group_name_H-M   'P 1'
#
loop_
_entity.id
_entity.type
_entity.pdbx_description
1 polymer ?
#
loop_
_entity_poly.entity_id
_entity_poly.type
_entity_poly.pdbx_seq_one_letter_code
_entity_poly.pdbx_strand_id
1 'polypeptide(L)'
;MTAWLTAPMPVLAQDNVIATAMLPRDLSPWGMYLNADPVVKAVLIGLAFASVVTWTVWLAKSIEIFFAKRRVRTALDKLAGTRSALEDMERLAGIQGEVGQFLAAAASELKLSPGSTDREGIKERVASRIERLEAGYARRILRGTGVLATIGATAPFVGLFGTVWGIMNSFIGISKSHTTNLAVVAPGIAEALLATALGLAAAIPAVVIYNVFARSIAGYRAGLGDAAAEVLRLVSRDLDRAHSVPSERTAGEPATARRVRLADASAGPRGSS
;
A
#
# COMPACT_ATOMS: atom_id res chain seq x y z
N MET A 1 -11.67 -61.52 -79.87
CA MET A 1 -12.03 -60.17 -79.42
C MET A 1 -12.32 -60.27 -77.93
N THR A 2 -11.37 -60.00 -77.09
CA THR A 2 -11.53 -60.03 -75.66
C THR A 2 -10.93 -58.67 -75.07
N ALA A 3 -11.81 -57.78 -74.69
CA ALA A 3 -11.42 -56.52 -74.08
C ALA A 3 -11.12 -56.70 -72.60
N TRP A 4 -9.94 -56.33 -72.17
CA TRP A 4 -9.56 -56.27 -70.74
C TRP A 4 -9.97 -54.94 -70.16
N LEU A 5 -10.97 -54.95 -69.29
CA LEU A 5 -11.29 -53.83 -68.42
C LEU A 5 -10.32 -53.78 -67.23
N THR A 6 -9.36 -52.85 -67.23
CA THR A 6 -8.59 -52.49 -66.04
C THR A 6 -9.36 -51.49 -65.27
N ALA A 7 -9.90 -51.87 -64.12
CA ALA A 7 -10.51 -50.93 -63.17
C ALA A 7 -9.41 -50.11 -62.51
N PRO A 8 -9.53 -48.77 -62.38
CA PRO A 8 -8.60 -47.94 -61.59
C PRO A 8 -8.81 -48.24 -60.10
N MET A 9 -7.75 -48.64 -59.40
CA MET A 9 -7.77 -48.69 -57.94
C MET A 9 -8.00 -47.32 -57.35
N PRO A 10 -8.79 -47.17 -56.28
CA PRO A 10 -8.99 -45.88 -55.62
C PRO A 10 -7.77 -45.48 -54.82
N VAL A 11 -7.02 -44.50 -55.31
CA VAL A 11 -5.85 -43.86 -54.64
C VAL A 11 -6.26 -43.03 -53.42
N LEU A 12 -7.56 -42.90 -53.09
CA LEU A 12 -8.08 -41.98 -52.09
C LEU A 12 -8.06 -42.47 -50.64
N ALA A 13 -7.60 -43.73 -50.37
CA ALA A 13 -7.63 -44.26 -49.02
C ALA A 13 -6.31 -44.12 -48.25
N GLN A 14 -5.19 -43.77 -48.90
CA GLN A 14 -3.91 -43.64 -48.22
C GLN A 14 -3.61 -42.25 -47.64
N ASP A 15 -4.18 -41.18 -48.24
CA ASP A 15 -3.91 -39.82 -47.76
C ASP A 15 -4.59 -39.51 -46.43
N ASN A 16 -5.74 -40.12 -46.12
CA ASN A 16 -6.44 -39.90 -44.86
C ASN A 16 -5.79 -40.58 -43.64
N VAL A 17 -5.04 -41.68 -43.83
CA VAL A 17 -4.37 -42.37 -42.71
C VAL A 17 -3.07 -41.68 -42.33
N ILE A 18 -2.40 -41.03 -43.28
CA ILE A 18 -1.19 -40.23 -43.02
C ILE A 18 -1.54 -38.91 -42.37
N ALA A 19 -2.67 -38.29 -42.75
CA ALA A 19 -3.13 -37.02 -42.14
C ALA A 19 -3.58 -37.20 -40.69
N THR A 20 -4.15 -38.33 -40.29
CA THR A 20 -4.55 -38.62 -38.89
C THR A 20 -3.37 -39.00 -38.00
N ALA A 21 -2.26 -39.51 -38.53
CA ALA A 21 -1.07 -39.80 -37.77
C ALA A 21 -0.20 -38.57 -37.43
N MET A 22 -0.47 -37.41 -38.04
CA MET A 22 0.24 -36.16 -37.85
C MET A 22 -0.62 -35.07 -37.17
N LEU A 23 -1.70 -35.42 -36.46
CA LEU A 23 -2.40 -34.45 -35.62
C LEU A 23 -1.44 -33.94 -34.54
N PRO A 24 -1.22 -32.63 -34.46
CA PRO A 24 -0.32 -32.06 -33.47
C PRO A 24 -0.78 -32.48 -32.07
N ARG A 25 0.18 -32.75 -31.21
CA ARG A 25 -0.06 -32.84 -29.76
C ARG A 25 -1.00 -31.73 -29.34
N ASP A 26 -1.92 -32.06 -28.45
CA ASP A 26 -2.92 -31.11 -27.95
C ASP A 26 -2.29 -29.75 -27.61
N LEU A 27 -2.54 -28.72 -28.43
CA LEU A 27 -2.04 -27.34 -28.28
C LEU A 27 -2.89 -26.53 -27.30
N SER A 28 -3.71 -27.18 -26.45
CA SER A 28 -4.34 -26.52 -25.35
C SER A 28 -3.29 -25.98 -24.36
N PRO A 29 -3.55 -24.88 -23.64
CA PRO A 29 -2.62 -24.35 -22.65
C PRO A 29 -2.18 -25.41 -21.62
N TRP A 30 -3.06 -26.34 -21.27
CA TRP A 30 -2.77 -27.45 -20.38
C TRP A 30 -1.87 -28.50 -21.03
N GLY A 31 -2.14 -28.88 -22.30
CA GLY A 31 -1.30 -29.77 -23.06
C GLY A 31 0.11 -29.23 -23.28
N MET A 32 0.24 -27.92 -23.56
CA MET A 32 1.51 -27.20 -23.65
C MET A 32 2.29 -27.26 -22.33
N TYR A 33 1.62 -27.00 -21.18
CA TYR A 33 2.26 -27.10 -19.87
C TYR A 33 2.78 -28.53 -19.58
N LEU A 34 1.98 -29.57 -19.86
CA LEU A 34 2.38 -30.97 -19.59
C LEU A 34 3.59 -31.42 -20.40
N ASN A 35 3.72 -30.92 -21.62
CA ASN A 35 4.81 -31.28 -22.53
C ASN A 35 6.04 -30.37 -22.45
N ALA A 36 5.91 -29.21 -21.78
CA ALA A 36 6.98 -28.21 -21.69
C ALA A 36 8.26 -28.77 -21.03
N ASP A 37 9.39 -28.21 -21.45
CA ASP A 37 10.68 -28.40 -20.80
C ASP A 37 10.63 -28.03 -19.30
N PRO A 38 11.38 -28.72 -18.42
CA PRO A 38 11.39 -28.40 -16.97
C PRO A 38 11.67 -26.95 -16.64
N VAL A 39 12.52 -26.25 -17.40
CA VAL A 39 12.82 -24.83 -17.19
C VAL A 39 11.61 -23.96 -17.56
N VAL A 40 10.97 -24.25 -18.69
CA VAL A 40 9.75 -23.55 -19.10
C VAL A 40 8.62 -23.81 -18.10
N LYS A 41 8.46 -25.05 -17.60
CA LYS A 41 7.51 -25.35 -16.53
C LYS A 41 7.74 -24.52 -15.27
N ALA A 42 8.99 -24.40 -14.84
CA ALA A 42 9.34 -23.59 -13.68
C ALA A 42 8.99 -22.11 -13.90
N VAL A 43 9.23 -21.57 -15.10
CA VAL A 43 8.83 -20.21 -15.48
C VAL A 43 7.30 -20.05 -15.41
N LEU A 44 6.53 -20.96 -16.02
CA LEU A 44 5.07 -20.92 -16.03
C LEU A 44 4.48 -20.99 -14.61
N ILE A 45 4.99 -21.89 -13.76
CA ILE A 45 4.57 -21.99 -12.35
C ILE A 45 4.91 -20.71 -11.59
N GLY A 46 6.12 -20.17 -11.77
CA GLY A 46 6.55 -18.92 -11.12
C GLY A 46 5.67 -17.74 -11.51
N LEU A 47 5.31 -17.61 -12.78
CA LEU A 47 4.41 -16.56 -13.27
C LEU A 47 2.97 -16.73 -12.78
N ALA A 48 2.46 -17.97 -12.74
CA ALA A 48 1.15 -18.25 -12.15
C ALA A 48 1.12 -17.91 -10.66
N PHE A 49 2.17 -18.26 -9.91
CA PHE A 49 2.32 -17.91 -8.51
C PHE A 49 2.38 -16.39 -8.32
N ALA A 50 3.15 -15.67 -9.15
CA ALA A 50 3.21 -14.21 -9.13
C ALA A 50 1.83 -13.56 -9.37
N SER A 51 1.03 -14.15 -10.27
CA SER A 51 -0.35 -13.71 -10.51
C SER A 51 -1.23 -13.89 -9.26
N VAL A 52 -1.16 -15.05 -8.60
CA VAL A 52 -1.91 -15.30 -7.34
C VAL A 52 -1.49 -14.31 -6.26
N VAL A 53 -0.18 -14.06 -6.10
CA VAL A 53 0.34 -13.05 -5.15
C VAL A 53 -0.20 -11.66 -5.47
N THR A 54 -0.23 -11.28 -6.74
CA THR A 54 -0.78 -9.99 -7.18
C THR A 54 -2.22 -9.78 -6.72
N TRP A 55 -3.09 -10.76 -6.95
CA TRP A 55 -4.49 -10.70 -6.55
C TRP A 55 -4.68 -10.74 -5.03
N THR A 56 -3.86 -11.53 -4.33
CA THR A 56 -3.87 -11.60 -2.86
C THR A 56 -3.48 -10.26 -2.24
N VAL A 57 -2.40 -9.65 -2.73
CA VAL A 57 -1.96 -8.32 -2.25
C VAL A 57 -2.99 -7.26 -2.60
N TRP A 58 -3.58 -7.32 -3.80
CA TRP A 58 -4.65 -6.41 -4.19
C TRP A 58 -5.83 -6.44 -3.21
N LEU A 59 -6.33 -7.63 -2.90
CA LEU A 59 -7.47 -7.79 -1.99
C LEU A 59 -7.14 -7.29 -0.58
N ALA A 60 -6.03 -7.76 -0.01
CA ALA A 60 -5.61 -7.42 1.34
C ALA A 60 -5.38 -5.90 1.50
N LYS A 61 -4.65 -5.30 0.55
CA LYS A 61 -4.34 -3.86 0.59
C LYS A 61 -5.54 -2.97 0.26
N SER A 62 -6.43 -3.40 -0.60
CA SER A 62 -7.67 -2.66 -0.86
C SER A 62 -8.50 -2.51 0.41
N ILE A 63 -8.65 -3.60 1.16
CA ILE A 63 -9.37 -3.62 2.44
C ILE A 63 -8.67 -2.71 3.46
N GLU A 64 -7.35 -2.86 3.62
CA GLU A 64 -6.55 -2.08 4.57
C GLU A 64 -6.66 -0.58 4.30
N ILE A 65 -6.42 -0.15 3.04
CA ILE A 65 -6.46 1.25 2.63
C ILE A 65 -7.88 1.84 2.75
N PHE A 66 -8.90 1.07 2.39
CA PHE A 66 -10.29 1.51 2.50
C PHE A 66 -10.67 1.83 3.95
N PHE A 67 -10.37 0.92 4.88
CA PHE A 67 -10.67 1.14 6.30
C PHE A 67 -9.80 2.24 6.92
N ALA A 68 -8.53 2.34 6.53
CA ALA A 68 -7.65 3.42 7.00
C ALA A 68 -8.17 4.80 6.57
N LYS A 69 -8.50 4.97 5.30
CA LYS A 69 -9.09 6.22 4.79
C LYS A 69 -10.42 6.57 5.47
N ARG A 70 -11.28 5.57 5.65
CA ARG A 70 -12.58 5.77 6.31
C ARG A 70 -12.39 6.24 7.76
N ARG A 71 -11.47 5.63 8.51
CA ARG A 71 -11.15 6.05 9.90
C ARG A 71 -10.68 7.48 9.97
N VAL A 72 -9.71 7.85 9.11
CA VAL A 72 -9.18 9.23 9.08
C VAL A 72 -10.28 10.23 8.73
N ARG A 73 -11.10 9.93 7.72
CA ARG A 73 -12.21 10.81 7.34
C ARG A 73 -13.24 11.00 8.46
N THR A 74 -13.66 9.90 9.09
CA THR A 74 -14.60 9.98 10.23
C THR A 74 -14.00 10.74 11.41
N ALA A 75 -12.69 10.63 11.64
CA ALA A 75 -12.00 11.39 12.67
C ALA A 75 -11.96 12.88 12.34
N LEU A 76 -11.66 13.25 11.09
CA LEU A 76 -11.69 14.64 10.62
C LEU A 76 -13.10 15.26 10.77
N ASP A 77 -14.15 14.54 10.40
CA ASP A 77 -15.53 15.00 10.55
C ASP A 77 -15.87 15.29 12.03
N LYS A 78 -15.36 14.48 12.96
CA LYS A 78 -15.51 14.71 14.40
C LYS A 78 -14.70 15.93 14.89
N LEU A 79 -13.46 16.08 14.41
CA LEU A 79 -12.57 17.18 14.77
C LEU A 79 -13.10 18.54 14.28
N ALA A 80 -13.68 18.59 13.09
CA ALA A 80 -14.19 19.83 12.47
C ALA A 80 -15.26 20.54 13.31
N GLY A 81 -16.00 19.82 14.17
CA GLY A 81 -17.00 20.37 15.10
C GLY A 81 -16.46 20.72 16.49
N THR A 82 -15.19 20.45 16.77
CA THR A 82 -14.58 20.56 18.10
C THR A 82 -13.93 21.93 18.27
N ARG A 83 -14.27 22.63 19.36
CA ARG A 83 -13.72 23.96 19.69
C ARG A 83 -12.55 23.91 20.66
N SER A 84 -12.51 22.89 21.53
CA SER A 84 -11.49 22.68 22.55
C SER A 84 -11.26 21.19 22.78
N ALA A 85 -10.00 20.78 22.95
CA ALA A 85 -9.67 19.41 23.30
C ALA A 85 -10.09 19.08 24.75
N LEU A 86 -10.07 20.07 25.63
CA LEU A 86 -10.41 19.88 27.04
C LEU A 86 -11.92 19.86 27.29
N GLU A 87 -12.71 20.70 26.56
CA GLU A 87 -14.16 20.75 26.72
C GLU A 87 -14.90 19.60 26.02
N ASP A 88 -14.37 19.11 24.89
CA ASP A 88 -14.99 18.09 24.06
C ASP A 88 -14.36 16.69 24.29
N MET A 89 -13.80 16.42 25.48
CA MET A 89 -13.11 15.16 25.80
C MET A 89 -13.94 13.91 25.48
N GLU A 90 -15.26 13.92 25.73
CA GLU A 90 -16.13 12.77 25.42
C GLU A 90 -16.23 12.50 23.91
N ARG A 91 -16.29 13.55 23.08
CA ARG A 91 -16.30 13.43 21.62
C ARG A 91 -14.98 12.90 21.10
N LEU A 92 -13.87 13.37 21.68
CA LEU A 92 -12.51 13.02 21.30
C LEU A 92 -12.13 11.61 21.79
N ALA A 93 -12.65 11.16 22.94
CA ALA A 93 -12.43 9.81 23.44
C ALA A 93 -12.93 8.71 22.48
N GLY A 94 -13.95 9.02 21.66
CA GLY A 94 -14.43 8.11 20.61
C GLY A 94 -13.59 8.08 19.32
N ILE A 95 -12.53 8.86 19.20
CA ILE A 95 -11.61 8.87 18.06
C ILE A 95 -10.49 7.88 18.33
N GLN A 96 -10.56 6.74 17.61
CA GLN A 96 -9.56 5.70 17.70
C GLN A 96 -8.64 5.68 16.45
N GLY A 97 -7.56 4.89 16.51
CA GLY A 97 -6.63 4.73 15.39
C GLY A 97 -5.59 5.84 15.33
N GLU A 98 -5.20 6.23 14.13
CA GLU A 98 -4.08 7.13 13.86
C GLU A 98 -4.30 8.53 14.46
N VAL A 99 -5.47 9.09 14.24
CA VAL A 99 -5.83 10.43 14.73
C VAL A 99 -6.02 10.44 16.25
N GLY A 100 -6.55 9.36 16.81
CA GLY A 100 -6.60 9.19 18.27
C GLY A 100 -5.20 9.20 18.91
N GLN A 101 -4.21 8.66 18.23
CA GLN A 101 -2.81 8.74 18.70
C GLN A 101 -2.22 10.15 18.59
N PHE A 102 -2.61 10.94 17.58
CA PHE A 102 -2.24 12.35 17.52
C PHE A 102 -2.80 13.14 18.71
N LEU A 103 -4.07 12.94 19.02
CA LEU A 103 -4.71 13.55 20.20
C LEU A 103 -4.05 13.11 21.50
N ALA A 104 -3.76 11.82 21.65
CA ALA A 104 -3.08 11.29 22.83
C ALA A 104 -1.66 11.87 22.98
N ALA A 105 -0.92 12.03 21.88
CA ALA A 105 0.40 12.65 21.89
C ALA A 105 0.33 14.12 22.31
N ALA A 106 -0.64 14.87 21.79
CA ALA A 106 -0.89 16.25 22.16
C ALA A 106 -1.27 16.38 23.64
N ALA A 107 -2.22 15.58 24.11
CA ALA A 107 -2.65 15.58 25.51
C ALA A 107 -1.52 15.19 26.48
N SER A 108 -0.67 14.24 26.08
CA SER A 108 0.50 13.86 26.87
C SER A 108 1.50 15.01 27.03
N GLU A 109 1.76 15.77 25.95
CA GLU A 109 2.70 16.88 25.99
C GLU A 109 2.15 18.05 26.83
N LEU A 110 0.86 18.34 26.72
CA LEU A 110 0.19 19.33 27.57
C LEU A 110 0.27 18.95 29.06
N LYS A 111 0.14 17.68 29.41
CA LYS A 111 0.27 17.17 30.78
C LYS A 111 1.71 17.25 31.31
N LEU A 112 2.70 17.11 30.45
CA LEU A 112 4.14 17.15 30.83
C LEU A 112 4.64 18.60 30.98
N SER A 113 3.87 19.59 30.53
CA SER A 113 4.24 21.02 30.57
C SER A 113 3.28 21.86 31.40
N PRO A 114 2.94 21.50 32.66
CA PRO A 114 2.02 22.25 33.47
C PRO A 114 2.63 23.63 33.86
N GLY A 115 1.92 24.71 33.57
CA GLY A 115 2.37 26.06 33.95
C GLY A 115 3.53 26.62 33.10
N SER A 116 3.94 25.97 32.03
CA SER A 116 4.95 26.51 31.13
C SER A 116 4.46 27.77 30.45
N THR A 117 5.24 28.85 30.54
CA THR A 117 5.00 30.11 29.82
C THR A 117 5.38 30.04 28.35
N ASP A 118 6.19 29.01 27.99
CA ASP A 118 6.67 28.77 26.62
C ASP A 118 5.64 27.95 25.82
N ARG A 119 4.66 28.64 25.24
CA ARG A 119 3.62 28.04 24.41
C ARG A 119 4.16 27.54 23.05
N GLU A 120 5.07 28.30 22.47
CA GLU A 120 5.62 27.98 21.17
C GLU A 120 6.45 26.69 21.26
N GLY A 121 7.25 26.52 22.31
CA GLY A 121 7.94 25.28 22.58
C GLY A 121 7.02 24.07 22.79
N ILE A 122 5.85 24.27 23.42
CA ILE A 122 4.85 23.19 23.53
C ILE A 122 4.29 22.81 22.15
N LYS A 123 3.90 23.79 21.34
CA LYS A 123 3.40 23.55 19.97
C LYS A 123 4.43 22.83 19.11
N GLU A 124 5.68 23.26 19.18
CA GLU A 124 6.77 22.64 18.42
C GLU A 124 7.00 21.18 18.82
N ARG A 125 7.00 20.87 20.13
CA ARG A 125 7.13 19.48 20.62
C ARG A 125 5.96 18.61 20.19
N VAL A 126 4.72 19.12 20.26
CA VAL A 126 3.52 18.43 19.79
C VAL A 126 3.62 18.19 18.29
N ALA A 127 4.00 19.20 17.50
CA ALA A 127 4.14 19.09 16.05
C ALA A 127 5.18 18.04 15.67
N SER A 128 6.37 18.08 16.28
CA SER A 128 7.43 17.08 16.05
C SER A 128 6.98 15.65 16.37
N ARG A 129 6.21 15.47 17.44
CA ARG A 129 5.69 14.15 17.81
C ARG A 129 4.65 13.64 16.81
N ILE A 130 3.73 14.48 16.37
CA ILE A 130 2.71 14.16 15.38
C ILE A 130 3.37 13.81 14.04
N GLU A 131 4.34 14.60 13.59
CA GLU A 131 5.09 14.34 12.34
C GLU A 131 5.76 12.96 12.34
N ARG A 132 6.37 12.55 13.46
CA ARG A 132 6.96 11.21 13.61
C ARG A 132 5.92 10.11 13.54
N LEU A 133 4.75 10.30 14.14
CA LEU A 133 3.63 9.36 14.07
C LEU A 133 3.10 9.27 12.63
N GLU A 134 2.87 10.40 11.97
CA GLU A 134 2.42 10.46 10.57
C GLU A 134 3.39 9.73 9.65
N ALA A 135 4.69 10.01 9.74
CA ALA A 135 5.72 9.31 8.98
C ALA A 135 5.72 7.80 9.27
N GLY A 136 5.46 7.39 10.51
CA GLY A 136 5.31 6.00 10.91
C GLY A 136 4.14 5.30 10.21
N TYR A 137 2.98 5.92 10.20
CA TYR A 137 1.78 5.40 9.52
C TYR A 137 1.94 5.38 8.00
N ALA A 138 2.56 6.42 7.42
CA ALA A 138 2.86 6.47 6.00
C ALA A 138 3.77 5.31 5.56
N ARG A 139 4.80 4.97 6.36
CA ARG A 139 5.66 3.80 6.10
C ARG A 139 4.91 2.48 6.28
N ARG A 140 4.02 2.39 7.26
CA ARG A 140 3.23 1.18 7.52
C ARG A 140 2.30 0.83 6.37
N ILE A 141 1.55 1.81 5.85
CA ILE A 141 0.60 1.59 4.76
C ILE A 141 1.29 1.23 3.44
N LEU A 142 2.53 1.68 3.23
CA LEU A 142 3.34 1.35 2.05
C LEU A 142 3.87 -0.10 2.06
N ARG A 143 3.95 -0.75 3.24
CA ARG A 143 4.50 -2.11 3.31
C ARG A 143 3.68 -3.08 2.47
N GLY A 144 4.38 -3.91 1.68
CA GLY A 144 3.78 -4.93 0.83
C GLY A 144 3.41 -4.45 -0.58
N THR A 145 3.29 -3.15 -0.85
CA THR A 145 3.01 -2.66 -2.22
C THR A 145 4.23 -2.83 -3.14
N GLY A 146 5.44 -2.86 -2.60
CA GLY A 146 6.67 -3.06 -3.36
C GLY A 146 6.71 -4.41 -4.11
N VAL A 147 6.04 -5.44 -3.59
CA VAL A 147 5.92 -6.74 -4.28
C VAL A 147 5.24 -6.58 -5.64
N LEU A 148 4.19 -5.75 -5.73
CA LEU A 148 3.50 -5.47 -7.00
C LEU A 148 4.42 -4.75 -7.99
N ALA A 149 5.21 -3.78 -7.51
CA ALA A 149 6.19 -3.09 -8.34
C ALA A 149 7.24 -4.06 -8.89
N THR A 150 7.74 -4.99 -8.05
CA THR A 150 8.69 -6.01 -8.45
C THR A 150 8.10 -6.96 -9.49
N ILE A 151 6.90 -7.52 -9.24
CA ILE A 151 6.22 -8.41 -10.19
C ILE A 151 6.00 -7.69 -11.51
N GLY A 152 5.47 -6.46 -11.48
CA GLY A 152 5.20 -5.66 -12.67
C GLY A 152 6.46 -5.39 -13.51
N ALA A 153 7.59 -5.14 -12.83
CA ALA A 153 8.86 -4.87 -13.51
C ALA A 153 9.58 -6.14 -14.01
N THR A 154 9.46 -7.27 -13.32
CA THR A 154 10.26 -8.47 -13.60
C THR A 154 9.52 -9.55 -14.39
N ALA A 155 8.21 -9.70 -14.21
CA ALA A 155 7.45 -10.78 -14.84
C ALA A 155 7.53 -10.79 -16.37
N PRO A 156 7.55 -9.65 -17.11
CA PRO A 156 7.73 -9.68 -18.56
C PRO A 156 9.08 -10.26 -18.97
N PHE A 157 10.14 -9.96 -18.22
CA PHE A 157 11.48 -10.48 -18.51
C PHE A 157 11.60 -11.98 -18.18
N VAL A 158 10.92 -12.44 -17.13
CA VAL A 158 10.82 -13.88 -16.81
C VAL A 158 10.07 -14.61 -17.92
N GLY A 159 8.99 -14.05 -18.45
CA GLY A 159 8.28 -14.59 -19.61
C GLY A 159 9.15 -14.62 -20.86
N LEU A 160 9.88 -13.53 -21.14
CA LEU A 160 10.83 -13.44 -22.25
C LEU A 160 11.95 -14.49 -22.11
N PHE A 161 12.49 -14.69 -20.92
CA PHE A 161 13.45 -15.76 -20.66
C PHE A 161 12.87 -17.13 -21.03
N GLY A 162 11.60 -17.41 -20.67
CA GLY A 162 10.91 -18.63 -21.06
C GLY A 162 10.81 -18.81 -22.57
N THR A 163 10.56 -17.73 -23.33
CA THR A 163 10.56 -17.79 -24.82
C THR A 163 11.92 -18.09 -25.38
N VAL A 164 12.95 -17.41 -24.94
CA VAL A 164 14.31 -17.62 -25.43
C VAL A 164 14.75 -19.07 -25.19
N TRP A 165 14.48 -19.60 -24.00
CA TRP A 165 14.79 -20.98 -23.64
C TRP A 165 14.03 -22.00 -24.49
N GLY A 166 12.71 -21.84 -24.66
CA GLY A 166 11.88 -22.75 -25.42
C GLY A 166 12.24 -22.78 -26.92
N ILE A 167 12.50 -21.57 -27.50
CA ILE A 167 12.97 -21.49 -28.90
C ILE A 167 14.35 -22.16 -29.07
N MET A 168 15.26 -21.90 -28.14
CA MET A 168 16.58 -22.57 -28.14
C MET A 168 16.44 -24.09 -28.16
N ASN A 169 15.61 -24.64 -27.29
CA ASN A 169 15.36 -26.09 -27.25
C ASN A 169 14.72 -26.64 -28.54
N SER A 170 13.85 -25.86 -29.18
CA SER A 170 13.25 -26.20 -30.46
C SER A 170 14.31 -26.31 -31.56
N PHE A 171 15.27 -25.37 -31.62
CA PHE A 171 16.40 -25.47 -32.57
C PHE A 171 17.36 -26.62 -32.26
N ILE A 172 17.61 -26.91 -30.99
CA ILE A 172 18.40 -28.11 -30.61
C ILE A 172 17.66 -29.39 -31.08
N GLY A 173 16.33 -29.44 -31.02
CA GLY A 173 15.51 -30.53 -31.53
C GLY A 173 15.67 -30.74 -33.04
N ILE A 174 15.66 -29.66 -33.85
CA ILE A 174 15.94 -29.72 -35.30
C ILE A 174 17.32 -30.31 -35.58
N SER A 175 18.32 -29.78 -34.90
CA SER A 175 19.71 -30.24 -35.08
C SER A 175 19.88 -31.73 -34.80
N LYS A 176 19.23 -32.24 -33.77
CA LYS A 176 19.30 -33.68 -33.40
C LYS A 176 18.48 -34.57 -34.30
N SER A 177 17.33 -34.11 -34.79
CA SER A 177 16.44 -34.92 -35.65
C SER A 177 16.81 -34.87 -37.13
N HIS A 178 17.77 -34.04 -37.53
CA HIS A 178 18.18 -33.83 -38.94
C HIS A 178 17.00 -33.60 -39.89
N THR A 179 15.89 -33.00 -39.39
CA THR A 179 14.70 -32.72 -40.17
C THR A 179 14.32 -31.26 -40.04
N THR A 180 13.92 -30.63 -41.13
CA THR A 180 13.40 -29.25 -41.19
C THR A 180 11.87 -29.19 -41.08
N ASN A 181 11.23 -30.30 -40.66
CA ASN A 181 9.78 -30.34 -40.53
C ASN A 181 9.30 -29.46 -39.37
N LEU A 182 8.55 -28.40 -39.69
CA LEU A 182 7.98 -27.47 -38.74
C LEU A 182 7.07 -28.13 -37.69
N ALA A 183 6.44 -29.26 -38.02
CA ALA A 183 5.59 -29.99 -37.07
C ALA A 183 6.36 -30.49 -35.83
N VAL A 184 7.68 -30.67 -35.93
CA VAL A 184 8.53 -31.09 -34.81
C VAL A 184 8.77 -29.94 -33.81
N VAL A 185 8.83 -28.73 -34.29
CA VAL A 185 9.21 -27.54 -33.45
C VAL A 185 8.05 -26.66 -33.06
N ALA A 186 6.93 -26.73 -33.80
CA ALA A 186 5.75 -25.90 -33.53
C ALA A 186 5.24 -25.99 -32.07
N PRO A 187 5.18 -27.19 -31.43
CA PRO A 187 4.76 -27.25 -30.03
C PRO A 187 5.71 -26.48 -29.08
N GLY A 188 7.03 -26.64 -29.22
CA GLY A 188 8.01 -25.95 -28.37
C GLY A 188 7.99 -24.42 -28.55
N ILE A 189 7.75 -23.95 -29.78
CA ILE A 189 7.57 -22.51 -30.03
C ILE A 189 6.27 -21.99 -29.39
N ALA A 190 5.18 -22.78 -29.52
CA ALA A 190 3.90 -22.40 -28.91
C ALA A 190 3.99 -22.30 -27.35
N GLU A 191 4.67 -23.26 -26.72
CA GLU A 191 4.95 -23.27 -25.29
C GLU A 191 5.78 -22.04 -24.86
N ALA A 192 6.80 -21.70 -25.66
CA ALA A 192 7.62 -20.52 -25.45
C ALA A 192 6.79 -19.24 -25.50
N LEU A 193 5.95 -19.05 -26.51
CA LEU A 193 5.07 -17.88 -26.64
C LEU A 193 4.06 -17.78 -25.50
N LEU A 194 3.56 -18.90 -25.00
CA LEU A 194 2.69 -18.96 -23.83
C LEU A 194 3.39 -18.39 -22.58
N ALA A 195 4.69 -18.64 -22.40
CA ALA A 195 5.44 -18.10 -21.27
C ALA A 195 5.47 -16.56 -21.30
N THR A 196 5.72 -15.95 -22.46
CA THR A 196 5.66 -14.47 -22.56
C THR A 196 4.25 -13.93 -22.35
N ALA A 197 3.23 -14.58 -22.90
CA ALA A 197 1.84 -14.16 -22.69
C ALA A 197 1.47 -14.19 -21.20
N LEU A 198 1.86 -15.22 -20.46
CA LEU A 198 1.65 -15.29 -19.00
C LEU A 198 2.49 -14.27 -18.22
N GLY A 199 3.71 -13.96 -18.67
CA GLY A 199 4.53 -12.89 -18.11
C GLY A 199 3.83 -11.54 -18.18
N LEU A 200 3.27 -11.20 -19.33
CA LEU A 200 2.47 -9.97 -19.51
C LEU A 200 1.15 -10.01 -18.74
N ALA A 201 0.47 -11.15 -18.72
CA ALA A 201 -0.78 -11.32 -17.97
C ALA A 201 -0.60 -11.15 -16.45
N ALA A 202 0.58 -11.49 -15.90
CA ALA A 202 0.92 -11.26 -14.51
C ALA A 202 1.37 -9.80 -14.26
N ALA A 203 2.17 -9.24 -15.16
CA ALA A 203 2.77 -7.92 -15.00
C ALA A 203 1.77 -6.77 -15.12
N ILE A 204 0.89 -6.80 -16.11
CA ILE A 204 -0.01 -5.68 -16.40
C ILE A 204 -0.94 -5.37 -15.21
N PRO A 205 -1.65 -6.37 -14.62
CA PRO A 205 -2.44 -6.10 -13.41
C PRO A 205 -1.60 -5.61 -12.25
N ALA A 206 -0.39 -6.16 -12.04
CA ALA A 206 0.49 -5.76 -10.94
C ALA A 206 0.86 -4.28 -11.03
N VAL A 207 1.25 -3.77 -12.21
CA VAL A 207 1.57 -2.35 -12.43
C VAL A 207 0.34 -1.47 -12.23
N VAL A 208 -0.81 -1.85 -12.79
CA VAL A 208 -2.06 -1.07 -12.67
C VAL A 208 -2.46 -0.94 -11.20
N ILE A 209 -2.47 -2.06 -10.47
CA ILE A 209 -2.82 -2.10 -9.04
C ILE A 209 -1.84 -1.27 -8.22
N TYR A 210 -0.53 -1.41 -8.46
CA TYR A 210 0.50 -0.61 -7.80
C TYR A 210 0.24 0.89 -7.97
N ASN A 211 -0.04 1.36 -9.18
CA ASN A 211 -0.32 2.77 -9.46
C ASN A 211 -1.62 3.26 -8.78
N VAL A 212 -2.64 2.42 -8.71
CA VAL A 212 -3.88 2.73 -7.97
C VAL A 212 -3.58 2.87 -6.49
N PHE A 213 -2.80 1.96 -5.90
CA PHE A 213 -2.40 2.04 -4.49
C PHE A 213 -1.53 3.24 -4.20
N ALA A 214 -0.56 3.56 -5.05
CA ALA A 214 0.29 4.74 -4.89
C ALA A 214 -0.55 6.02 -4.75
N ARG A 215 -1.53 6.24 -5.64
CA ARG A 215 -2.46 7.38 -5.55
C ARG A 215 -3.36 7.32 -4.31
N SER A 216 -3.85 6.13 -3.96
CA SER A 216 -4.70 5.94 -2.78
C SER A 216 -3.96 6.21 -1.48
N ILE A 217 -2.71 5.80 -1.38
CA ILE A 217 -1.83 6.04 -0.23
C ILE A 217 -1.45 7.52 -0.13
N ALA A 218 -1.20 8.20 -1.26
CA ALA A 218 -0.97 9.64 -1.27
C ALA A 218 -2.18 10.40 -0.68
N GLY A 219 -3.40 10.04 -1.08
CA GLY A 219 -4.61 10.63 -0.50
C GLY A 219 -4.82 10.29 0.98
N TYR A 220 -4.42 9.10 1.44
CA TYR A 220 -4.43 8.78 2.87
C TYR A 220 -3.43 9.63 3.67
N ARG A 221 -2.21 9.83 3.14
CA ARG A 221 -1.19 10.70 3.77
C ARG A 221 -1.66 12.15 3.85
N ALA A 222 -2.27 12.68 2.79
CA ALA A 222 -2.85 14.01 2.81
C ALA A 222 -3.90 14.14 3.93
N GLY A 223 -4.81 13.16 4.05
CA GLY A 223 -5.80 13.15 5.13
C GLY A 223 -5.20 13.06 6.53
N LEU A 224 -4.06 12.36 6.72
CA LEU A 224 -3.33 12.38 8.00
C LEU A 224 -2.74 13.76 8.29
N GLY A 225 -2.16 14.42 7.27
CA GLY A 225 -1.65 15.79 7.40
C GLY A 225 -2.75 16.78 7.77
N ASP A 226 -3.93 16.67 7.15
CA ASP A 226 -5.11 17.49 7.51
C ASP A 226 -5.53 17.26 8.97
N ALA A 227 -5.55 16.01 9.42
CA ALA A 227 -5.87 15.67 10.80
C ALA A 227 -4.80 16.20 11.79
N ALA A 228 -3.52 16.12 11.42
CA ALA A 228 -2.41 16.67 12.20
C ALA A 228 -2.57 18.19 12.37
N ALA A 229 -2.86 18.89 11.28
CA ALA A 229 -3.10 20.34 11.29
C ALA A 229 -4.31 20.71 12.17
N GLU A 230 -5.39 19.92 12.13
CA GLU A 230 -6.56 20.17 12.97
C GLU A 230 -6.27 19.95 14.45
N VAL A 231 -5.53 18.91 14.81
CA VAL A 231 -5.08 18.68 16.21
C VAL A 231 -4.18 19.81 16.69
N LEU A 232 -3.25 20.30 15.86
CA LEU A 232 -2.39 21.44 16.22
C LEU A 232 -3.20 22.73 16.42
N ARG A 233 -4.24 22.97 15.62
CA ARG A 233 -5.16 24.11 15.80
C ARG A 233 -5.93 23.99 17.12
N LEU A 234 -6.36 22.78 17.51
CA LEU A 234 -6.99 22.56 18.82
C LEU A 234 -6.04 22.89 19.96
N VAL A 235 -4.82 22.36 19.92
CA VAL A 235 -3.78 22.64 20.94
C VAL A 235 -3.50 24.14 21.04
N SER A 236 -3.36 24.84 19.93
CA SER A 236 -3.13 26.29 19.92
C SER A 236 -4.26 27.04 20.61
N ARG A 237 -5.52 26.70 20.27
CA ARG A 237 -6.70 27.35 20.90
C ARG A 237 -6.78 27.09 22.40
N ASP A 238 -6.47 25.86 22.85
CA ASP A 238 -6.50 25.52 24.28
C ASP A 238 -5.40 26.26 25.06
N LEU A 239 -4.20 26.39 24.50
CA LEU A 239 -3.11 27.16 25.08
C LEU A 239 -3.44 28.65 25.17
N ASP A 240 -4.14 29.20 24.18
CA ASP A 240 -4.56 30.61 24.19
C ASP A 240 -5.65 30.88 25.26
N ARG A 241 -6.61 29.96 25.43
CA ARG A 241 -7.65 30.03 26.47
C ARG A 241 -7.09 29.91 27.86
N ALA A 242 -6.17 28.97 28.10
CA ALA A 242 -5.54 28.77 29.40
C ALA A 242 -4.84 30.05 29.91
N HIS A 243 -4.46 30.95 29.01
CA HIS A 243 -3.86 32.25 29.38
C HIS A 243 -4.86 33.37 29.55
N SER A 244 -5.98 33.31 28.84
CA SER A 244 -7.01 34.36 28.92
C SER A 244 -7.88 34.29 30.18
N VAL A 245 -7.78 33.18 30.97
CA VAL A 245 -8.38 33.12 32.30
C VAL A 245 -7.45 33.89 33.27
N PRO A 246 -7.78 35.12 33.69
CA PRO A 246 -7.00 35.82 34.69
C PRO A 246 -6.96 34.96 35.95
N SER A 247 -5.80 34.89 36.62
CA SER A 247 -5.72 34.22 37.91
C SER A 247 -6.55 35.04 38.92
N GLU A 248 -7.84 34.75 39.05
CA GLU A 248 -8.71 35.29 40.07
C GLU A 248 -8.24 34.97 41.51
N ARG A 249 -7.14 34.25 41.66
CA ARG A 249 -6.55 33.92 42.96
C ARG A 249 -5.83 35.08 43.63
N THR A 250 -5.59 36.21 42.95
CA THR A 250 -5.00 37.42 43.56
C THR A 250 -6.00 38.57 43.76
N ALA A 251 -7.25 38.44 43.29
CA ALA A 251 -8.29 39.47 43.46
C ALA A 251 -9.12 39.31 44.74
N GLY A 252 -8.87 38.26 45.54
CA GLY A 252 -9.60 37.96 46.76
C GLY A 252 -8.95 38.48 48.05
N GLU A 253 -7.85 39.22 47.98
CA GLU A 253 -7.30 39.88 49.18
C GLU A 253 -8.06 41.23 49.38
N PRO A 254 -8.94 41.31 50.37
CA PRO A 254 -9.70 42.54 50.60
C PRO A 254 -8.74 43.72 50.83
N ALA A 255 -9.02 44.85 50.18
CA ALA A 255 -8.19 46.04 50.17
C ALA A 255 -7.83 46.55 51.60
N THR A 256 -8.55 46.05 52.56
CA THR A 256 -8.30 46.27 54.03
C THR A 256 -7.05 45.55 54.51
N ALA A 257 -6.78 44.31 54.06
CA ALA A 257 -5.57 43.54 54.45
C ALA A 257 -4.29 44.16 53.90
N ARG A 258 -4.35 44.71 52.71
CA ARG A 258 -3.23 45.41 52.05
C ARG A 258 -2.87 46.70 52.73
N ARG A 259 -3.88 47.45 53.22
CA ARG A 259 -3.66 48.70 53.99
C ARG A 259 -3.02 48.43 55.35
N VAL A 260 -3.37 47.34 56.02
CA VAL A 260 -2.79 47.00 57.35
C VAL A 260 -1.31 46.60 57.18
N ARG A 261 -0.92 45.84 56.16
CA ARG A 261 0.52 45.48 55.92
C ARG A 261 1.38 46.68 55.53
N LEU A 262 0.83 47.66 54.83
CA LEU A 262 1.56 48.88 54.46
C LEU A 262 1.69 49.83 55.66
N ALA A 263 0.76 49.81 56.59
CA ALA A 263 0.82 50.62 57.84
C ALA A 263 1.84 50.03 58.84
N ASP A 264 1.94 48.69 58.94
CA ASP A 264 2.91 48.02 59.78
C ASP A 264 4.36 48.16 59.25
N ALA A 265 4.55 48.19 57.93
CA ALA A 265 5.85 48.40 57.31
C ALA A 265 6.42 49.79 57.43
N SER A 266 5.53 50.80 57.72
CA SER A 266 5.92 52.22 57.93
C SER A 266 6.26 52.56 59.38
N ALA A 267 5.94 51.68 60.35
CA ALA A 267 6.30 51.83 61.74
C ALA A 267 7.70 51.20 62.03
N GLY A 268 8.75 51.94 61.64
CA GLY A 268 10.11 51.58 61.98
C GLY A 268 10.35 51.59 63.53
N PRO A 269 11.34 50.76 63.98
CA PRO A 269 11.61 50.61 65.42
C PRO A 269 12.06 51.98 66.03
N ARG A 270 11.30 52.49 66.97
CA ARG A 270 11.74 53.61 67.83
C ARG A 270 12.86 53.06 68.70
N GLY A 271 14.05 53.64 68.53
CA GLY A 271 15.21 53.43 69.40
C GLY A 271 14.92 53.73 70.85
N SER A 272 15.38 52.84 71.71
CA SER A 272 15.53 53.03 73.14
C SER A 272 16.96 53.43 73.43
N SER A 273 17.09 54.63 73.95
CA SER A 273 18.25 55.12 74.69
C SER A 273 18.40 54.38 76.01
#